data_4b4b035340a27718ceb05958fc13c44d
#
_entry.id   4b4b035340a27718ceb05958fc13c44d
#
_cell.length_a   1.000
_cell.length_b   1.000
_cell.length_c   1.000
_cell.angle_alpha   90.00
_cell.angle_beta   90.00
_cell.angle_gamma   90.00
#
_symmetry.space_group_name_H-M   'P 1'
#
loop_
_entity.id
_entity.type
_entity.pdbx_description
1 polymer ?
#
loop_
_entity_poly.entity_id
_entity_poly.type
_entity_poly.pdbx_seq_one_letter_code
_entity_poly.pdbx_strand_id
1 'polypeptide(L)'
;MAYQIEYAYTCHIGKIRNNNEDNFWCCGDSLETQNQGMSHIRSGYMKQSEYPLLAVFDGMGGESCGEMAAFLAAEACGEHFKTAKDGIRNDPEEFLNEICESMNQAICDYGRTN
;
A
#
# COMPACT_ATOMS: atom_id res chain seq x y z
N MET A 1 -2.59 -27.47 0.60
CA MET A 1 -3.57 -27.16 -0.44
C MET A 1 -3.16 -25.91 -1.22
N ALA A 2 -3.12 -26.02 -2.51
CA ALA A 2 -2.82 -24.86 -3.36
C ALA A 2 -4.11 -24.10 -3.65
N TYR A 3 -4.02 -22.78 -3.69
CA TYR A 3 -5.16 -21.94 -4.04
C TYR A 3 -4.70 -20.83 -4.99
N GLN A 4 -5.67 -20.21 -5.62
CA GLN A 4 -5.47 -19.06 -6.50
C GLN A 4 -6.40 -17.95 -6.03
N ILE A 5 -5.91 -16.74 -6.05
CA ILE A 5 -6.68 -15.56 -5.65
C ILE A 5 -6.93 -14.72 -6.89
N GLU A 6 -8.20 -14.42 -7.14
CA GLU A 6 -8.57 -13.43 -8.13
C GLU A 6 -8.66 -12.08 -7.44
N TYR A 7 -8.07 -11.06 -8.03
CA TYR A 7 -8.05 -9.72 -7.44
C TYR A 7 -8.40 -8.65 -8.46
N ALA A 8 -8.89 -7.53 -7.96
CA ALA A 8 -9.10 -6.32 -8.76
C ALA A 8 -8.85 -5.11 -7.86
N TYR A 9 -8.29 -4.05 -8.43
CA TYR A 9 -8.02 -2.85 -7.66
C TYR A 9 -8.13 -1.60 -8.53
N THR A 10 -8.46 -0.50 -7.89
CA THR A 10 -8.51 0.81 -8.51
C THR A 10 -8.38 1.87 -7.41
N CYS A 11 -8.11 3.10 -7.83
CA CYS A 11 -8.05 4.24 -6.93
C CYS A 11 -8.57 5.44 -7.70
N HIS A 12 -9.42 6.24 -7.07
CA HIS A 12 -10.10 7.34 -7.74
C HIS A 12 -10.08 8.59 -6.87
N ILE A 13 -9.79 9.72 -7.48
CA ILE A 13 -9.70 11.00 -6.77
C ILE A 13 -11.06 11.52 -6.28
N GLY A 14 -12.13 11.10 -6.92
CA GLY A 14 -13.46 11.65 -6.66
C GLY A 14 -13.72 12.91 -7.47
N LYS A 15 -14.74 13.67 -7.09
CA LYS A 15 -15.21 14.80 -7.89
C LYS A 15 -14.74 16.17 -7.39
N ILE A 16 -14.23 16.24 -6.17
CA ILE A 16 -13.97 17.52 -5.49
C ILE A 16 -12.49 17.80 -5.28
N ARG A 17 -11.70 16.77 -4.97
CA ARG A 17 -10.29 16.93 -4.62
C ARG A 17 -9.43 17.29 -5.82
N ASN A 18 -8.37 18.07 -5.57
CA ASN A 18 -7.41 18.45 -6.60
C ASN A 18 -6.30 17.43 -6.76
N ASN A 19 -6.06 16.65 -5.72
CA ASN A 19 -5.08 15.57 -5.74
C ASN A 19 -5.63 14.39 -5.00
N ASN A 20 -5.27 13.19 -5.42
CA ASN A 20 -5.65 11.96 -4.73
C ASN A 20 -4.70 11.75 -3.54
N GLU A 21 -5.27 11.62 -2.34
CA GLU A 21 -4.49 11.45 -1.12
C GLU A 21 -4.41 10.00 -0.64
N ASP A 22 -5.09 9.11 -1.34
CA ASP A 22 -5.08 7.69 -1.01
C ASP A 22 -4.02 6.95 -1.82
N ASN A 23 -3.60 5.80 -1.34
CA ASN A 23 -2.67 4.95 -2.06
C ASN A 23 -2.97 3.49 -1.72
N PHE A 24 -2.25 2.60 -2.37
CA PHE A 24 -2.41 1.17 -2.17
C PHE A 24 -1.09 0.48 -2.47
N TRP A 25 -1.02 -0.79 -2.10
CA TRP A 25 0.04 -1.68 -2.58
C TRP A 25 -0.62 -2.98 -3.01
N CYS A 26 -0.44 -3.34 -4.26
CA CYS A 26 -1.00 -4.57 -4.82
C CYS A 26 -0.08 -5.09 -5.91
N CYS A 27 0.49 -6.26 -5.68
CA CYS A 27 1.33 -6.94 -6.67
C CYS A 27 2.48 -6.07 -7.19
N GLY A 28 3.08 -5.28 -6.30
CA GLY A 28 4.18 -4.40 -6.65
C GLY A 28 3.76 -3.07 -7.25
N ASP A 29 2.47 -2.80 -7.33
CA ASP A 29 1.93 -1.57 -7.91
C ASP A 29 1.48 -0.63 -6.80
N SER A 30 1.72 0.66 -7.00
CA SER A 30 1.28 1.75 -6.13
C SER A 30 1.31 3.04 -6.93
N LEU A 31 0.85 4.15 -6.32
CA LEU A 31 0.76 5.44 -7.00
C LEU A 31 1.81 6.41 -6.48
N GLU A 32 2.14 7.40 -7.30
CA GLU A 32 3.00 8.51 -6.91
C GLU A 32 2.26 9.46 -5.95
N THR A 33 3.00 10.37 -5.30
CA THR A 33 2.41 11.34 -4.37
C THR A 33 1.43 12.29 -5.07
N GLN A 34 1.77 12.70 -6.28
CA GLN A 34 0.89 13.56 -7.07
C GLN A 34 0.22 12.70 -8.12
N ASN A 35 -1.07 12.43 -7.94
CA ASN A 35 -1.80 11.59 -8.89
C ASN A 35 -3.29 11.88 -8.88
N GLN A 36 -3.95 11.57 -9.97
CA GLN A 36 -5.38 11.73 -10.14
C GLN A 36 -6.12 10.40 -9.95
N GLY A 37 -5.39 9.39 -9.46
CA GLY A 37 -5.93 8.05 -9.36
C GLY A 37 -5.67 7.27 -10.65
N MET A 38 -6.37 6.17 -10.80
CA MET A 38 -6.23 5.28 -11.95
C MET A 38 -7.35 5.51 -12.95
N SER A 39 -7.03 5.41 -14.24
CA SER A 39 -8.00 5.61 -15.31
C SER A 39 -8.93 4.40 -15.49
N HIS A 40 -8.51 3.24 -15.01
CA HIS A 40 -9.30 2.01 -15.15
C HIS A 40 -8.90 1.01 -14.07
N ILE A 41 -9.77 0.03 -13.87
CA ILE A 41 -9.55 -1.05 -12.91
C ILE A 41 -8.49 -2.00 -13.45
N ARG A 42 -7.58 -2.42 -12.58
CA ARG A 42 -6.64 -3.49 -12.90
C ARG A 42 -7.08 -4.75 -12.17
N SER A 43 -6.86 -5.89 -12.80
CA SER A 43 -7.26 -7.17 -12.22
C SER A 43 -6.32 -8.28 -12.68
N GLY A 44 -6.40 -9.40 -12.01
CA GLY A 44 -5.56 -10.55 -12.33
C GLY A 44 -5.77 -11.67 -11.35
N TYR A 45 -4.84 -12.58 -11.37
CA TYR A 45 -4.81 -13.74 -10.48
C TYR A 45 -3.44 -13.86 -9.85
N MET A 46 -3.39 -14.32 -8.60
CA MET A 46 -2.12 -14.67 -7.98
C MET A 46 -2.24 -16.05 -7.34
N LYS A 47 -1.14 -16.77 -7.34
CA LYS A 47 -1.05 -18.09 -6.74
C LYS A 47 -0.57 -17.97 -5.30
N GLN A 48 -0.85 -18.97 -4.50
CA GLN A 48 -0.37 -19.03 -3.13
C GLN A 48 1.14 -18.79 -3.03
N SER A 49 1.90 -19.32 -4.00
CA SER A 49 3.35 -19.17 -4.03
C SER A 49 3.83 -17.74 -4.24
N GLU A 50 2.95 -16.84 -4.61
CA GLU A 50 3.28 -15.44 -4.85
C GLU A 50 3.11 -14.55 -3.61
N TYR A 51 2.80 -15.17 -2.46
CA TYR A 51 2.68 -14.50 -1.17
C TYR A 51 1.67 -13.34 -1.22
N PRO A 52 0.37 -13.64 -1.14
CA PRO A 52 -0.66 -12.62 -1.31
C PRO A 52 -0.62 -11.57 -0.20
N LEU A 53 -0.46 -10.32 -0.61
CA LEU A 53 -0.53 -9.16 0.26
C LEU A 53 -1.19 -8.04 -0.51
N LEU A 54 -2.24 -7.48 0.06
CA LEU A 54 -2.98 -6.37 -0.50
C LEU A 54 -3.17 -5.34 0.59
N ALA A 55 -2.95 -4.06 0.28
CA ALA A 55 -3.05 -3.00 1.27
C ALA A 55 -3.63 -1.73 0.66
N VAL A 56 -4.41 -1.01 1.46
CA VAL A 56 -4.93 0.29 1.09
C VAL A 56 -4.54 1.29 2.19
N PHE A 57 -4.23 2.51 1.78
CA PHE A 57 -3.75 3.56 2.67
C PHE A 57 -4.55 4.83 2.44
N ASP A 58 -5.25 5.28 3.48
CA ASP A 58 -6.06 6.49 3.42
C ASP A 58 -5.23 7.64 3.99
N GLY A 59 -4.84 8.56 3.14
CA GLY A 59 -4.16 9.78 3.56
C GLY A 59 -5.20 10.74 4.13
N MET A 60 -5.08 11.08 5.40
CA MET A 60 -6.05 11.90 6.10
C MET A 60 -6.36 13.17 5.33
N GLY A 61 -7.61 13.29 4.88
CA GLY A 61 -8.03 14.34 4.00
C GLY A 61 -7.98 15.73 4.61
N GLY A 62 -7.61 16.70 3.80
CA GLY A 62 -7.62 18.10 4.19
C GLY A 62 -6.36 18.58 4.88
N GLU A 63 -5.51 17.70 5.34
CA GLU A 63 -4.24 18.09 5.95
C GLU A 63 -3.13 18.13 4.91
N SER A 64 -2.17 19.02 5.10
CA SER A 64 -0.99 19.02 4.24
C SER A 64 -0.24 17.71 4.46
N CYS A 65 0.24 17.12 3.38
CA CYS A 65 1.02 15.88 3.39
C CYS A 65 0.23 14.59 3.58
N GLY A 66 -1.08 14.60 3.44
CA GLY A 66 -1.87 13.35 3.45
C GLY A 66 -1.42 12.39 2.36
N GLU A 67 -1.22 12.91 1.15
CA GLU A 67 -0.72 12.11 0.03
C GLU A 67 0.68 11.57 0.28
N MET A 68 1.51 12.32 1.00
CA MET A 68 2.85 11.86 1.35
C MET A 68 2.80 10.73 2.36
N ALA A 69 1.92 10.81 3.36
CA ALA A 69 1.77 9.73 4.33
C ALA A 69 1.35 8.43 3.65
N ALA A 70 0.36 8.49 2.76
CA ALA A 70 -0.10 7.32 2.02
C ALA A 70 0.99 6.76 1.11
N PHE A 71 1.75 7.64 0.45
CA PHE A 71 2.85 7.24 -0.41
C PHE A 71 3.96 6.53 0.38
N LEU A 72 4.36 7.09 1.52
CA LEU A 72 5.40 6.50 2.34
C LEU A 72 4.97 5.15 2.91
N ALA A 73 3.70 5.02 3.29
CA ALA A 73 3.17 3.73 3.74
C ALA A 73 3.27 2.69 2.63
N ALA A 74 2.88 3.06 1.40
CA ALA A 74 2.95 2.14 0.27
C ALA A 74 4.40 1.73 -0.03
N GLU A 75 5.34 2.68 0.03
CA GLU A 75 6.76 2.37 -0.19
C GLU A 75 7.32 1.43 0.88
N ALA A 76 7.04 1.74 2.15
CA ALA A 76 7.50 0.89 3.26
C ALA A 76 6.89 -0.51 3.19
N CYS A 77 5.61 -0.58 2.79
CA CYS A 77 4.94 -1.85 2.58
C CYS A 77 5.67 -2.70 1.53
N GLY A 78 6.00 -2.10 0.39
CA GLY A 78 6.71 -2.79 -0.68
C GLY A 78 8.11 -3.24 -0.27
N GLU A 79 8.84 -2.41 0.46
CA GLU A 79 10.18 -2.76 0.94
C GLU A 79 10.13 -3.92 1.93
N HIS A 80 9.20 -3.88 2.87
CA HIS A 80 9.06 -4.96 3.85
C HIS A 80 8.66 -6.26 3.16
N PHE A 81 7.77 -6.18 2.18
CA PHE A 81 7.38 -7.34 1.39
C PHE A 81 8.58 -8.00 0.72
N LYS A 82 9.46 -7.20 0.10
CA LYS A 82 10.64 -7.73 -0.59
C LYS A 82 11.57 -8.52 0.34
N THR A 83 11.71 -8.06 1.57
CA THR A 83 12.70 -8.63 2.48
C THR A 83 12.13 -9.70 3.42
N ALA A 84 10.83 -9.68 3.68
CA ALA A 84 10.23 -10.51 4.72
C ALA A 84 8.97 -11.27 4.28
N LYS A 85 8.74 -11.41 2.99
CA LYS A 85 7.50 -12.01 2.47
C LYS A 85 7.23 -13.43 2.96
N ASP A 86 8.26 -14.18 3.32
CA ASP A 86 8.08 -15.53 3.86
C ASP A 86 7.25 -15.51 5.14
N GLY A 87 7.28 -14.42 5.89
CA GLY A 87 6.48 -14.25 7.10
C GLY A 87 4.99 -14.29 6.84
N ILE A 88 4.56 -13.92 5.64
CA ILE A 88 3.14 -13.97 5.28
C ILE A 88 2.59 -15.38 5.48
N ARG A 89 3.39 -16.37 5.14
CA ARG A 89 3.00 -17.78 5.27
C ARG A 89 3.37 -18.34 6.63
N ASN A 90 4.55 -18.02 7.14
CA ASN A 90 5.09 -18.65 8.35
C ASN A 90 4.49 -18.08 9.63
N ASP A 91 4.28 -16.77 9.67
CA ASP A 91 3.71 -16.08 10.83
C ASP A 91 3.05 -14.79 10.37
N PRO A 92 1.83 -14.86 9.82
CA PRO A 92 1.17 -13.68 9.27
C PRO A 92 0.90 -12.59 10.31
N GLU A 93 0.64 -12.94 11.56
CA GLU A 93 0.43 -11.94 12.60
C GLU A 93 1.69 -11.11 12.86
N GLU A 94 2.82 -11.78 13.01
CA GLU A 94 4.11 -11.09 13.18
C GLU A 94 4.45 -10.25 11.96
N PHE A 95 4.22 -10.80 10.76
CA PHE A 95 4.46 -10.05 9.53
C PHE A 95 3.64 -8.76 9.50
N LEU A 96 2.37 -8.84 9.85
CA LEU A 96 1.50 -7.65 9.86
C LEU A 96 1.94 -6.64 10.90
N ASN A 97 2.35 -7.08 12.08
CA ASN A 97 2.85 -6.19 13.10
C ASN A 97 4.11 -5.46 12.64
N GLU A 98 5.05 -6.20 12.05
CA GLU A 98 6.30 -5.62 11.57
C GLU A 98 6.08 -4.64 10.42
N ILE A 99 5.19 -4.96 9.49
CA ILE A 99 4.94 -4.07 8.37
C ILE A 99 4.26 -2.77 8.83
N CYS A 100 3.37 -2.86 9.82
CA CYS A 100 2.74 -1.67 10.39
C CYS A 100 3.76 -0.80 11.09
N GLU A 101 4.70 -1.39 11.82
CA GLU A 101 5.79 -0.64 12.45
C GLU A 101 6.67 0.05 11.41
N SER A 102 7.01 -0.65 10.33
CA SER A 102 7.84 -0.08 9.26
C SER A 102 7.15 1.11 8.61
N MET A 103 5.85 0.99 8.32
CA MET A 103 5.08 2.07 7.72
C MET A 103 4.99 3.27 8.67
N ASN A 104 4.69 3.01 9.93
CA ASN A 104 4.58 4.07 10.92
C ASN A 104 5.92 4.80 11.12
N GLN A 105 7.02 4.05 11.14
CA GLN A 105 8.35 4.63 11.29
C GLN A 105 8.69 5.54 10.11
N ALA A 106 8.37 5.12 8.89
CA ALA A 106 8.63 5.92 7.70
C ALA A 106 7.88 7.25 7.74
N ILE A 107 6.63 7.23 8.16
CA ILE A 107 5.81 8.43 8.27
C ILE A 107 6.33 9.34 9.38
N CYS A 108 6.68 8.77 10.53
CA CYS A 108 7.22 9.53 11.66
C CYS A 108 8.55 10.19 11.30
N ASP A 109 9.43 9.47 10.62
CA ASP A 109 10.73 10.00 10.20
C ASP A 109 10.55 11.19 9.26
N TYR A 110 9.62 11.10 8.32
CA TYR A 110 9.32 12.20 7.43
C TYR A 110 8.81 13.41 8.22
N GLY A 111 7.94 13.19 9.19
CA GLY A 111 7.39 14.27 10.01
C GLY A 111 8.44 15.00 10.84
N ARG A 112 9.50 14.30 11.26
CA ARG A 112 10.58 14.93 12.03
C ARG A 112 11.48 15.81 11.18
N THR A 113 11.62 15.51 9.90
CA THR A 113 12.52 16.24 9.01
C THR A 113 11.80 17.31 8.19
N ASN A 114 10.51 17.32 8.23
CA ASN A 114 9.67 18.25 7.48
C ASN A 114 8.58 18.85 8.38
#